data_13f5254f66c0eb55766d83bc20da3e85
#
_entry.id   13f5254f66c0eb55766d83bc20da3e85
#
_cell.length_a   1.000
_cell.length_b   1.000
_cell.length_c   1.000
_cell.angle_alpha   90.00
_cell.angle_beta   90.00
_cell.angle_gamma   90.00
#
_symmetry.space_group_name_H-M   'P 1'
#
loop_
_entity.id
_entity.type
_entity.pdbx_description
1 polymer ?
#
loop_
_entity_poly.entity_id
_entity_poly.type
_entity_poly.pdbx_seq_one_letter_code
_entity_poly.pdbx_strand_id
1 'polypeptide(L)'
;MAESAIARLRAWSDPRPGEGSLVEIDLFCLDGRLEVGDVLGTAVTPDGIEHAIRGEVLEVRFFDHMIDGLDPVFSGRVLCTGNLGPLREGWDVVASRP
;
A
#
# COMPACT_ATOMS: atom_id res chain seq x y z
N MET A 1 -12.12 -9.09 -8.60
CA MET A 1 -11.52 -7.80 -8.24
C MET A 1 -10.56 -7.36 -9.34
N ALA A 2 -10.61 -6.10 -9.70
CA ALA A 2 -9.73 -5.56 -10.72
C ALA A 2 -8.50 -4.93 -10.07
N GLU A 3 -7.33 -5.18 -10.63
CA GLU A 3 -6.10 -4.50 -10.22
C GLU A 3 -6.29 -2.99 -10.40
N SER A 4 -6.02 -2.23 -9.36
CA SER A 4 -6.21 -0.78 -9.37
C SER A 4 -4.89 -0.02 -9.40
N ALA A 5 -3.86 -0.54 -8.75
CA ALA A 5 -2.58 0.15 -8.66
C ALA A 5 -1.45 -0.80 -8.32
N ILE A 6 -0.25 -0.38 -8.68
CA ILE A 6 1.01 -0.96 -8.21
C ILE A 6 1.78 0.16 -7.55
N ALA A 7 2.24 -0.06 -6.33
CA ALA A 7 2.98 0.94 -5.58
C ALA A 7 4.18 0.30 -4.87
N ARG A 8 5.21 1.09 -4.64
CA ARG A 8 6.43 0.63 -3.97
C ARG A 8 6.46 1.13 -2.54
N LEU A 9 6.77 0.24 -1.61
CA LEU A 9 6.92 0.61 -0.21
C LEU A 9 8.25 1.34 -0.04
N ARG A 10 8.17 2.59 0.44
CA ARG A 10 9.34 3.41 0.69
C ARG A 10 9.76 3.37 2.15
N ALA A 11 8.80 3.36 3.06
CA ALA A 11 9.11 3.35 4.48
C ALA A 11 7.90 2.91 5.29
N TRP A 12 8.16 2.33 6.44
CA TRP A 12 7.16 2.12 7.47
C TRP A 12 7.16 3.33 8.39
N SER A 13 5.97 3.91 8.60
CA SER A 13 5.82 4.94 9.64
C SER A 13 5.59 4.30 11.00
N ASP A 14 5.03 3.11 11.00
CA ASP A 14 4.89 2.27 12.19
C ASP A 14 5.81 1.06 12.00
N PRO A 15 6.80 0.85 12.87
CA PRO A 15 7.75 -0.24 12.70
C PRO A 15 7.17 -1.63 12.95
N ARG A 16 5.95 -1.72 13.46
CA ARG A 16 5.37 -3.02 13.81
C ARG A 16 3.93 -3.15 13.34
N PRO A 17 3.73 -3.54 12.07
CA PRO A 17 2.39 -3.91 11.65
C PRO A 17 1.98 -5.17 12.39
N GLY A 18 0.93 -5.08 13.19
CA GLY A 18 0.34 -6.22 13.85
C GLY A 18 -0.89 -6.69 13.07
N GLU A 19 -1.19 -7.97 13.17
CA GLU A 19 -2.39 -8.50 12.56
C GLU A 19 -3.63 -7.77 13.10
N GLY A 20 -4.45 -7.24 12.20
CA GLY A 20 -5.63 -6.48 12.55
C GLY A 20 -5.35 -5.07 13.05
N SER A 21 -4.08 -4.66 13.10
CA SER A 21 -3.70 -3.33 13.56
C SER A 21 -3.76 -2.31 12.44
N LEU A 22 -3.81 -1.03 12.81
CA LEU A 22 -3.63 0.06 11.87
C LEU A 22 -2.14 0.26 11.63
N VAL A 23 -1.77 0.45 10.38
CA VAL A 23 -0.39 0.62 9.95
C VAL A 23 -0.31 1.81 9.02
N GLU A 24 0.68 2.67 9.23
CA GLU A 24 0.99 3.74 8.30
C GLU A 24 2.23 3.37 7.50
N ILE A 25 2.14 3.50 6.18
CA ILE A 25 3.25 3.22 5.28
C ILE A 25 3.36 4.33 4.24
N ASP A 26 4.56 4.57 3.77
CA ASP A 26 4.80 5.50 2.67
C ASP A 26 4.90 4.69 1.38
N LEU A 27 4.02 4.99 0.44
CA LEU A 27 3.98 4.33 -0.85
C LEU A 27 4.26 5.31 -1.98
N PHE A 28 5.01 4.84 -2.97
CA PHE A 28 5.21 5.53 -4.23
C PHE A 28 4.40 4.81 -5.29
N CYS A 29 3.41 5.48 -5.87
CA CYS A 29 2.55 4.87 -6.88
C CYS A 29 3.32 4.74 -8.19
N LEU A 30 3.41 3.53 -8.70
CA LEU A 30 4.12 3.23 -9.95
C LEU A 30 3.17 3.20 -11.13
N ASP A 31 1.97 2.67 -10.94
CA ASP A 31 1.00 2.49 -12.00
C ASP A 31 -0.41 2.47 -11.42
N GLY A 32 -1.38 2.90 -12.22
CA GLY A 32 -2.77 2.96 -11.80
C GLY A 32 -3.04 4.07 -10.81
N ARG A 33 -4.08 3.93 -10.02
CA ARG A 33 -4.44 4.88 -8.98
C ARG A 33 -4.85 4.12 -7.72
N LEU A 34 -4.13 4.37 -6.64
CA LEU A 34 -4.44 3.77 -5.34
C LEU A 34 -5.47 4.64 -4.64
N GLU A 35 -6.61 4.05 -4.28
CA GLU A 35 -7.72 4.79 -3.67
C GLU A 35 -8.10 4.21 -2.31
N VAL A 36 -8.75 5.04 -1.51
CA VAL A 36 -9.37 4.60 -0.26
C VAL A 36 -10.37 3.47 -0.59
N GLY A 37 -10.34 2.40 0.18
CA GLY A 37 -11.16 1.22 -0.05
C GLY A 37 -10.48 0.12 -0.86
N ASP A 38 -9.35 0.42 -1.51
CA ASP A 38 -8.59 -0.60 -2.23
C ASP A 38 -8.00 -1.62 -1.25
N VAL A 39 -7.79 -2.82 -1.75
CA VAL A 39 -7.21 -3.92 -0.98
C VAL A 39 -5.79 -4.19 -1.48
N LEU A 40 -4.83 -4.14 -0.56
CA LEU A 40 -3.45 -4.55 -0.83
C LEU A 40 -3.40 -6.07 -0.68
N GLY A 41 -3.32 -6.78 -1.78
CA GLY A 41 -3.47 -8.24 -1.78
C GLY A 41 -2.21 -9.02 -2.10
N THR A 42 -1.20 -8.38 -2.69
CA THR A 42 0.05 -9.04 -3.06
C THR A 42 1.23 -8.13 -2.77
N ALA A 43 2.26 -8.70 -2.18
CA ALA A 43 3.56 -8.06 -2.05
C ALA A 43 4.51 -8.74 -3.03
N VAL A 44 5.29 -7.95 -3.77
CA VAL A 44 6.20 -8.46 -4.79
C VAL A 44 7.62 -8.03 -4.44
N THR A 45 8.52 -9.00 -4.31
CA THR A 45 9.92 -8.72 -4.03
C THR A 45 10.59 -8.05 -5.23
N PRO A 46 11.77 -7.42 -5.04
CA PRO A 46 12.49 -6.82 -6.17
C PRO A 46 12.83 -7.80 -7.29
N ASP A 47 12.95 -9.09 -6.97
CA ASP A 47 13.23 -10.13 -7.96
C ASP A 47 11.96 -10.82 -8.48
N GLY A 48 10.78 -10.29 -8.13
CA GLY A 48 9.51 -10.71 -8.74
C GLY A 48 8.77 -11.82 -8.02
N ILE A 49 9.20 -12.22 -6.83
CA ILE A 49 8.50 -13.24 -6.06
C ILE A 49 7.28 -12.63 -5.38
N GLU A 50 6.13 -13.27 -5.51
CA GLU A 50 4.87 -12.78 -4.96
C GLU A 50 4.55 -13.44 -3.62
N HIS A 51 4.04 -12.64 -2.70
CA HIS A 51 3.56 -13.09 -1.40
C HIS A 51 2.17 -12.55 -1.16
N ALA A 52 1.29 -13.39 -0.63
CA ALA A 52 -0.04 -12.95 -0.27
C ALA A 52 0.02 -12.07 0.98
N ILE A 53 -0.63 -10.92 0.90
CA ILE A 53 -0.83 -10.02 2.04
C ILE A 53 -2.30 -9.62 2.04
N ARG A 54 -2.72 -8.93 3.10
CA ARG A 54 -4.07 -8.37 3.12
C ARG A 54 -4.11 -7.11 3.95
N GLY A 55 -4.45 -6.02 3.30
CA GLY A 55 -4.66 -4.75 3.96
C GLY A 55 -5.71 -3.96 3.21
N GLU A 56 -6.50 -3.20 3.93
CA GLU A 56 -7.48 -2.29 3.35
C GLU A 56 -6.99 -0.86 3.51
N VAL A 57 -7.00 -0.09 2.44
CA VAL A 57 -6.60 1.32 2.45
C VAL A 57 -7.73 2.12 3.08
N LEU A 58 -7.45 2.76 4.22
CA LEU A 58 -8.41 3.57 4.95
C LEU A 58 -8.27 5.05 4.69
N GLU A 59 -7.03 5.53 4.55
CA GLU A 59 -6.73 6.93 4.29
C GLU A 59 -5.51 7.03 3.40
N VAL A 60 -5.50 8.05 2.55
CA VAL A 60 -4.34 8.44 1.75
C VAL A 60 -4.05 9.89 2.03
N ARG A 61 -2.81 10.23 2.36
CA ARG A 61 -2.38 11.59 2.64
C ARG A 61 -1.24 11.98 1.73
N PHE A 62 -1.35 13.19 1.19
CA PHE A 62 -0.28 13.81 0.42
C PHE A 62 0.15 15.06 1.17
N PHE A 63 1.38 15.04 1.71
CA PHE A 63 1.81 16.00 2.73
C PHE A 63 0.86 15.93 3.93
N ASP A 64 0.24 17.03 4.32
CA ASP A 64 -0.70 17.06 5.44
C ASP A 64 -2.16 17.04 5.00
N HIS A 65 -2.41 16.76 3.73
CA HIS A 65 -3.77 16.79 3.16
C HIS A 65 -4.28 15.38 2.93
N MET A 66 -5.52 15.13 3.36
CA MET A 66 -6.23 13.93 2.99
C MET A 66 -6.65 14.04 1.54
N ILE A 67 -6.40 12.98 0.77
CA ILE A 67 -6.78 12.92 -0.64
C ILE A 67 -7.51 11.61 -0.92
N ASP A 68 -8.21 11.55 -2.05
CA ASP A 68 -9.01 10.38 -2.40
C ASP A 68 -8.17 9.23 -2.94
N GLY A 69 -7.04 9.54 -3.51
CA GLY A 69 -6.19 8.52 -4.10
C GLY A 69 -4.84 9.06 -4.49
N LEU A 70 -3.94 8.14 -4.83
CA LEU A 70 -2.56 8.42 -5.18
C LEU A 70 -2.34 8.07 -6.64
N ASP A 71 -2.02 9.08 -7.45
CA ASP A 71 -1.76 8.89 -8.88
C ASP A 71 -0.32 8.45 -9.13
N PRO A 72 -0.02 7.90 -10.31
CA PRO A 72 1.33 7.49 -10.66
C PRO A 72 2.35 8.61 -10.47
N VAL A 73 3.54 8.23 -10.05
CA VAL A 73 4.71 9.01 -9.71
C VAL A 73 4.55 9.92 -8.50
N PHE A 74 3.47 9.80 -7.75
CA PHE A 74 3.32 10.50 -6.49
C PHE A 74 3.54 9.56 -5.32
N SER A 75 4.16 10.08 -4.27
CA SER A 75 4.33 9.40 -2.99
C SER A 75 3.31 9.94 -2.01
N GLY A 76 2.81 9.07 -1.14
CA GLY A 76 1.91 9.48 -0.09
C GLY A 76 1.97 8.54 1.09
N ARG A 77 1.41 9.00 2.21
CA ARG A 77 1.27 8.19 3.41
C ARG A 77 -0.09 7.51 3.38
N VAL A 78 -0.08 6.20 3.55
CA VAL A 78 -1.28 5.38 3.47
C VAL A 78 -1.50 4.74 4.83
N LEU A 79 -2.70 4.97 5.39
CA LEU A 79 -3.16 4.25 6.58
C LEU A 79 -3.96 3.05 6.12
N CYS A 80 -3.56 1.88 6.55
CA CYS A 80 -4.26 0.65 6.18
C CYS A 80 -4.40 -0.29 7.37
N THR A 81 -5.30 -1.25 7.23
CA THR A 81 -5.48 -2.34 8.18
C THR A 81 -4.88 -3.61 7.61
N GLY A 82 -4.69 -4.60 8.47
CA GLY A 82 -4.50 -5.97 8.06
C GLY A 82 -3.11 -6.51 8.28
N ASN A 83 -2.87 -7.65 7.66
CA ASN A 83 -1.63 -8.37 7.79
C ASN A 83 -0.79 -8.15 6.53
N LEU A 84 0.22 -7.29 6.66
CA LEU A 84 1.17 -7.00 5.59
C LEU A 84 2.45 -7.83 5.70
N GLY A 85 2.49 -8.71 6.69
CA GLY A 85 3.47 -9.78 6.91
C GLY A 85 4.88 -9.55 6.39
N PRO A 86 5.21 -10.17 5.25
CA PRO A 86 6.58 -10.14 4.75
C PRO A 86 6.99 -8.84 4.05
N LEU A 87 6.05 -7.90 3.85
CA LEU A 87 6.32 -6.69 3.09
C LEU A 87 7.49 -5.91 3.69
N ARG A 88 8.43 -5.49 2.86
CA ARG A 88 9.62 -4.74 3.25
C ARG A 88 9.81 -3.55 2.33
N GLU A 89 10.61 -2.59 2.80
CA GLU A 89 10.98 -1.44 1.98
C GLU A 89 11.61 -1.90 0.67
N GLY A 90 11.22 -1.25 -0.40
CA GLY A 90 11.69 -1.58 -1.74
C GLY A 90 10.85 -2.61 -2.47
N TRP A 91 9.95 -3.29 -1.77
CA TRP A 91 9.02 -4.23 -2.40
C TRP A 91 7.83 -3.45 -2.98
N ASP A 92 7.20 -4.05 -3.97
CA ASP A 92 5.97 -3.50 -4.53
C ASP A 92 4.75 -4.15 -3.90
N VAL A 93 3.65 -3.41 -3.89
CA VAL A 93 2.34 -3.95 -3.51
C VAL A 93 1.41 -3.81 -4.71
N VAL A 94 0.56 -4.81 -4.89
CA VAL A 94 -0.49 -4.77 -5.90
C VAL A 94 -1.81 -4.57 -5.19
N ALA A 95 -2.49 -3.51 -5.54
CA ALA A 95 -3.80 -3.18 -5.00
C ALA A 95 -4.89 -3.56 -5.97
N SER A 96 -6.04 -3.92 -5.42
CA SER A 96 -7.23 -4.26 -6.20
C SER A 96 -8.43 -3.51 -5.65
N ARG A 97 -9.34 -3.18 -6.55
CA ARG A 97 -10.59 -2.51 -6.17
C ARG A 97 -11.67 -3.56 -6.04
N PRO A 98 -12.31 -3.63 -4.88
CA PRO A 98 -13.37 -4.62 -4.66
C PRO A 98 -14.59 -4.37 -5.53
#